data_697ba67775c687f6a1ac380df0a5db6f
#
_entry.id   697ba67775c687f6a1ac380df0a5db6f
#
_cell.length_a   1.000
_cell.length_b   1.000
_cell.length_c   1.000
_cell.angle_alpha   90.00
_cell.angle_beta   90.00
_cell.angle_gamma   90.00
#
_symmetry.space_group_name_H-M   'P 1'
#
loop_
_entity.id
_entity.type
_entity.pdbx_description
1 polymer ?
#
loop_
_entity_poly.entity_id
_entity_poly.type
_entity_poly.pdbx_seq_one_letter_code
_entity_poly.pdbx_strand_id
1 'polypeptide(L)'
;MKNITDMEKDRQYMKMALELAQKGMGFTAPNPMVGAVIVKNEKIIGQGYHRKYGELHAEREALAACTEQPEGASMYVTLEPCCHYGKQPPCVNAILESGIRRVIVGSSDPNPLVAGKGIRILKDHGIEVTENF
;
A
#
# COMPACT_ATOMS: atom_id res chain seq x y z
N MET A 1 1.83 -20.74 8.91
CA MET A 1 1.83 -19.83 10.07
C MET A 1 3.08 -18.96 10.06
N LYS A 2 2.89 -17.67 10.29
CA LYS A 2 3.98 -16.72 10.28
C LYS A 2 4.75 -16.79 11.61
N ASN A 3 6.08 -16.87 11.56
CA ASN A 3 6.88 -16.90 12.77
C ASN A 3 7.24 -15.47 13.24
N ILE A 4 7.86 -15.36 14.41
CA ILE A 4 8.20 -14.06 15.01
C ILE A 4 9.16 -13.25 14.12
N THR A 5 10.12 -13.92 13.47
CA THR A 5 11.07 -13.26 12.57
C THR A 5 10.36 -12.61 11.38
N ASP A 6 9.36 -13.30 10.80
CA ASP A 6 8.58 -12.74 9.70
C ASP A 6 7.77 -11.54 10.16
N MET A 7 7.20 -11.60 11.37
CA MET A 7 6.46 -10.49 11.94
C MET A 7 7.36 -9.28 12.18
N GLU A 8 8.58 -9.50 12.63
CA GLU A 8 9.55 -8.42 12.84
C GLU A 8 9.91 -7.75 11.52
N LYS A 9 10.10 -8.52 10.46
CA LYS A 9 10.36 -7.97 9.12
C LYS A 9 9.19 -7.14 8.63
N ASP A 10 7.97 -7.64 8.83
CA ASP A 10 6.76 -6.90 8.45
C ASP A 10 6.70 -5.56 9.18
N ARG A 11 7.03 -5.52 10.46
CA ARG A 11 7.05 -4.29 11.23
C ARG A 11 8.08 -3.30 10.72
N GLN A 12 9.27 -3.79 10.35
CA GLN A 12 10.32 -2.94 9.80
C GLN A 12 9.87 -2.30 8.49
N TYR A 13 9.28 -3.08 7.59
CA TYR A 13 8.81 -2.55 6.32
C TYR A 13 7.64 -1.59 6.49
N MET A 14 6.73 -1.88 7.43
CA MET A 14 5.63 -0.95 7.72
C MET A 14 6.16 0.35 8.31
N LYS A 15 7.16 0.28 9.17
CA LYS A 15 7.81 1.48 9.72
C LYS A 15 8.40 2.34 8.61
N MET A 16 9.04 1.72 7.63
CA MET A 16 9.58 2.43 6.46
C MET A 16 8.47 3.11 5.67
N ALA A 17 7.34 2.41 5.48
CA ALA A 17 6.20 3.00 4.80
C ALA A 17 5.65 4.22 5.55
N LEU A 18 5.59 4.15 6.87
CA LEU A 18 5.15 5.26 7.70
C LEU A 18 6.10 6.46 7.60
N GLU A 19 7.39 6.20 7.56
CA GLU A 19 8.39 7.27 7.40
C GLU A 19 8.25 7.95 6.03
N LEU A 20 7.98 7.16 4.98
CA LEU A 20 7.72 7.70 3.65
C LEU A 20 6.46 8.57 3.64
N ALA A 21 5.41 8.13 4.33
CA ALA A 21 4.16 8.88 4.40
C ALA A 21 4.39 10.29 4.94
N GLN A 22 5.26 10.45 5.92
CA GLN A 22 5.54 11.75 6.53
C GLN A 22 6.17 12.74 5.57
N LYS A 23 6.80 12.28 4.51
CA LYS A 23 7.38 13.17 3.50
C LYS A 23 6.32 13.98 2.75
N GLY A 24 5.07 13.53 2.75
CA GLY A 24 3.96 14.27 2.14
C GLY A 24 3.30 15.29 3.06
N MET A 25 3.80 15.46 4.29
CA MET A 25 3.21 16.37 5.28
C MET A 25 3.10 17.79 4.72
N GLY A 26 1.90 18.36 4.83
CA GLY A 26 1.64 19.73 4.39
C GLY A 26 1.30 19.87 2.91
N PHE A 27 1.38 18.82 2.12
CA PHE A 27 1.16 18.88 0.67
C PHE A 27 0.01 18.01 0.17
N THR A 28 -0.50 17.08 0.97
CA THR A 28 -1.49 16.11 0.51
C THR A 28 -2.93 16.50 0.81
N ALA A 29 -3.17 17.54 1.62
CA ALA A 29 -4.53 17.93 1.99
C ALA A 29 -5.40 18.17 0.76
N PRO A 30 -6.66 17.74 0.73
CA PRO A 30 -7.39 17.09 1.81
C PRO A 30 -7.14 15.58 1.95
N ASN A 31 -6.27 14.99 1.12
CA ASN A 31 -5.96 13.57 1.20
C ASN A 31 -5.04 13.26 2.38
N PRO A 32 -5.14 12.08 3.01
CA PRO A 32 -4.23 11.70 4.07
C PRO A 32 -2.83 11.42 3.53
N MET A 33 -1.83 11.48 4.42
CA MET A 33 -0.47 11.07 4.09
C MET A 33 -0.43 9.54 4.00
N VAL A 34 0.15 9.02 2.91
CA VAL A 34 0.25 7.57 2.69
C VAL A 34 1.64 7.23 2.17
N GLY A 35 2.20 6.14 2.67
CA GLY A 35 3.45 5.58 2.18
C GLY A 35 3.27 4.12 1.82
N ALA A 36 4.06 3.64 0.87
CA ALA A 36 4.02 2.25 0.41
C ALA A 36 5.42 1.73 0.11
N VAL A 37 5.66 0.47 0.48
CA VAL A 37 6.92 -0.23 0.23
C VAL A 37 6.59 -1.59 -0.39
N ILE A 38 7.27 -1.94 -1.48
CA ILE A 38 7.09 -3.24 -2.15
C ILE A 38 8.35 -4.08 -1.93
N VAL A 39 8.15 -5.30 -1.43
CA VAL A 39 9.24 -6.21 -1.06
C VAL A 39 9.08 -7.53 -1.80
N LYS A 40 10.17 -8.03 -2.38
CA LYS A 40 10.21 -9.31 -3.06
C LYS A 40 11.51 -10.00 -2.71
N ASN A 41 11.42 -11.26 -2.24
CA ASN A 41 12.60 -12.03 -1.83
C ASN A 41 13.47 -11.27 -0.82
N GLU A 42 12.81 -10.68 0.19
CA GLU A 42 13.46 -9.92 1.27
C GLU A 42 14.20 -8.66 0.80
N LYS A 43 13.89 -8.20 -0.41
CA LYS A 43 14.52 -7.03 -1.01
C LYS A 43 13.45 -5.99 -1.33
N ILE A 44 13.70 -4.74 -0.98
CA ILE A 44 12.81 -3.63 -1.35
C ILE A 44 13.03 -3.36 -2.84
N ILE A 45 11.97 -3.52 -3.63
CA ILE A 45 12.04 -3.30 -5.07
C ILE A 45 11.34 -2.03 -5.51
N GLY A 46 10.51 -1.45 -4.66
CA GLY A 46 9.84 -0.19 -4.97
C GLY A 46 9.34 0.48 -3.71
N GLN A 47 9.27 1.79 -3.72
CA GLN A 47 8.72 2.55 -2.60
C GLN A 47 8.19 3.87 -3.10
N GLY A 48 7.20 4.42 -2.41
CA GLY A 48 6.58 5.67 -2.79
C GLY A 48 5.77 6.28 -1.67
N TYR A 49 5.39 7.53 -1.85
CA TYR A 49 4.50 8.23 -0.93
C TYR A 49 3.66 9.22 -1.72
N HIS A 50 2.49 9.58 -1.18
CA HIS A 50 1.63 10.56 -1.82
C HIS A 50 2.27 11.94 -1.62
N ARG A 51 2.79 12.52 -2.69
CA ARG A 51 3.60 13.74 -2.61
C ARG A 51 2.77 14.98 -2.38
N LYS A 52 1.67 15.12 -3.12
CA LYS A 52 0.74 16.21 -2.95
C LYS A 52 -0.60 15.91 -3.62
N TYR A 53 -1.61 16.68 -3.22
CA TYR A 53 -2.96 16.52 -3.76
C TYR A 53 -2.96 16.56 -5.29
N GLY A 54 -3.64 15.60 -5.90
CA GLY A 54 -3.76 15.50 -7.35
C GLY A 54 -2.70 14.67 -8.04
N GLU A 55 -1.59 14.35 -7.36
CA GLU A 55 -0.56 13.49 -7.91
C GLU A 55 -0.84 12.01 -7.62
N LEU A 56 0.02 11.12 -8.11
CA LEU A 56 -0.13 9.68 -7.90
C LEU A 56 -0.16 9.35 -6.42
N HIS A 57 -0.97 8.36 -6.06
CA HIS A 57 -1.00 7.82 -4.72
C HIS A 57 0.26 6.98 -4.46
N ALA A 58 0.57 6.74 -3.18
CA ALA A 58 1.77 6.02 -2.77
C ALA A 58 1.91 4.65 -3.44
N GLU A 59 0.82 3.91 -3.55
CA GLU A 59 0.84 2.57 -4.13
C GLU A 59 1.27 2.61 -5.60
N ARG A 60 0.73 3.55 -6.36
CA ARG A 60 1.08 3.70 -7.78
C ARG A 60 2.52 4.19 -7.95
N GLU A 61 2.97 5.09 -7.08
CA GLU A 61 4.36 5.53 -7.09
C GLU A 61 5.31 4.38 -6.79
N ALA A 62 4.98 3.56 -5.79
CA ALA A 62 5.80 2.41 -5.43
C ALA A 62 5.88 1.41 -6.59
N LEU A 63 4.75 1.16 -7.26
CA LEU A 63 4.72 0.26 -8.42
C LEU A 63 5.55 0.81 -9.57
N ALA A 64 5.47 2.12 -9.84
CA ALA A 64 6.23 2.76 -10.89
C ALA A 64 7.74 2.74 -10.61
N ALA A 65 8.13 2.73 -9.35
CA ALA A 65 9.52 2.74 -8.93
C ALA A 65 10.16 1.34 -8.88
N CYS A 66 9.39 0.29 -9.13
CA CYS A 66 9.89 -1.09 -9.04
C CYS A 66 11.08 -1.34 -9.97
N THR A 67 12.14 -1.92 -9.40
CA THR A 67 13.35 -2.27 -10.13
C THR A 67 13.29 -3.67 -10.74
N GLU A 68 12.25 -4.44 -10.40
CA GLU A 68 11.95 -5.75 -11.01
C GLU A 68 10.43 -5.92 -11.02
N GLN A 69 9.95 -6.99 -11.65
CA GLN A 69 8.51 -7.26 -11.75
C GLN A 69 7.92 -7.48 -10.36
N PRO A 70 6.82 -6.80 -10.03
CA PRO A 70 6.19 -6.93 -8.70
C PRO A 70 5.41 -8.23 -8.51
N GLU A 71 5.25 -9.03 -9.54
CA GLU A 71 4.53 -10.30 -9.45
C GLU A 71 5.07 -11.16 -8.30
N GLY A 72 4.17 -11.60 -7.43
CA GLY A 72 4.52 -12.41 -6.26
C GLY A 72 5.06 -11.63 -5.07
N ALA A 73 5.21 -10.31 -5.20
CA ALA A 73 5.75 -9.47 -4.13
C ALA A 73 4.71 -9.17 -3.02
N SER A 74 5.18 -8.54 -1.95
CA SER A 74 4.35 -8.03 -0.87
C SER A 74 4.38 -6.51 -0.88
N MET A 75 3.22 -5.88 -0.63
CA MET A 75 3.14 -4.43 -0.49
C MET A 75 2.76 -4.06 0.94
N TYR A 76 3.51 -3.14 1.51
CA TYR A 76 3.23 -2.56 2.84
C TYR A 76 2.72 -1.15 2.60
N VAL A 77 1.49 -0.88 2.98
CA VAL A 77 0.85 0.42 2.77
C VAL A 77 0.23 0.90 4.08
N THR A 78 0.43 2.17 4.40
CA THR A 78 0.01 2.71 5.70
C THR A 78 -1.50 2.90 5.82
N LEU A 79 -2.20 2.99 4.68
CA LEU A 79 -3.65 3.19 4.65
C LEU A 79 -4.27 2.25 3.61
N GLU A 80 -5.48 1.81 3.86
CA GLU A 80 -6.23 0.94 2.95
C GLU A 80 -6.25 1.52 1.53
N PRO A 81 -5.88 0.73 0.48
CA PRO A 81 -5.91 1.20 -0.89
C PRO A 81 -7.31 1.62 -1.33
N CYS A 82 -7.40 2.72 -2.07
CA CYS A 82 -8.69 3.24 -2.50
C CYS A 82 -9.34 2.32 -3.55
N CYS A 83 -10.67 2.28 -3.53
CA CYS A 83 -11.46 1.46 -4.42
C CYS A 83 -12.46 2.28 -5.25
N HIS A 84 -12.33 3.60 -5.25
CA HIS A 84 -13.22 4.48 -5.99
C HIS A 84 -12.42 5.42 -6.90
N TYR A 85 -13.04 5.88 -7.97
CA TYR A 85 -12.42 6.84 -8.86
C TYR A 85 -12.47 8.24 -8.24
N GLY A 86 -11.34 8.93 -8.26
CA GLY A 86 -11.21 10.33 -7.92
C GLY A 86 -10.44 11.00 -9.06
N LYS A 87 -9.39 11.75 -8.74
CA LYS A 87 -8.51 12.32 -9.76
C LYS A 87 -7.65 11.25 -10.42
N GLN A 88 -7.44 10.13 -9.73
CA GLN A 88 -6.70 8.98 -10.22
C GLN A 88 -7.59 7.75 -10.21
N PRO A 89 -7.32 6.75 -11.06
CA PRO A 89 -8.01 5.46 -10.98
C PRO A 89 -7.75 4.78 -9.63
N PRO A 90 -8.64 3.88 -9.17
CA PRO A 90 -8.47 3.21 -7.89
C PRO A 90 -7.15 2.47 -7.77
N CYS A 91 -6.47 2.59 -6.62
CA CYS A 91 -5.20 1.91 -6.37
C CYS A 91 -5.38 0.39 -6.32
N VAL A 92 -6.57 -0.09 -5.90
CA VAL A 92 -6.88 -1.53 -5.92
C VAL A 92 -6.65 -2.13 -7.29
N ASN A 93 -7.07 -1.42 -8.35
CA ASN A 93 -6.90 -1.90 -9.72
C ASN A 93 -5.43 -2.06 -10.08
N ALA A 94 -4.60 -1.09 -9.71
CA ALA A 94 -3.17 -1.15 -9.97
C ALA A 94 -2.52 -2.34 -9.26
N ILE A 95 -2.92 -2.60 -8.01
CA ILE A 95 -2.41 -3.71 -7.23
C ILE A 95 -2.81 -5.05 -7.87
N LEU A 96 -4.07 -5.18 -8.29
CA LEU A 96 -4.56 -6.40 -8.93
C LEU A 96 -3.81 -6.68 -10.24
N GLU A 97 -3.57 -5.65 -11.05
CA GLU A 97 -2.87 -5.79 -12.32
C GLU A 97 -1.39 -6.13 -12.15
N SER A 98 -0.80 -5.74 -11.02
CA SER A 98 0.64 -5.90 -10.77
C SER A 98 1.06 -7.34 -10.47
N GLY A 99 0.13 -8.18 -10.04
CA GLY A 99 0.46 -9.53 -9.61
C GLY A 99 0.99 -9.62 -8.18
N ILE A 100 0.90 -8.54 -7.41
CA ILE A 100 1.25 -8.56 -6.00
C ILE A 100 0.41 -9.62 -5.31
N ARG A 101 1.03 -10.40 -4.42
CA ARG A 101 0.41 -11.56 -3.79
C ARG A 101 -0.11 -11.26 -2.39
N ARG A 102 0.48 -10.30 -1.70
CA ARG A 102 0.21 -10.03 -0.30
C ARG A 102 0.24 -8.52 -0.05
N VAL A 103 -0.75 -8.03 0.69
CA VAL A 103 -0.83 -6.62 1.07
C VAL A 103 -0.99 -6.50 2.57
N ILE A 104 -0.12 -5.74 3.21
CA ILE A 104 -0.18 -5.47 4.64
C ILE A 104 -0.61 -4.02 4.81
N VAL A 105 -1.75 -3.81 5.46
CA VAL A 105 -2.40 -2.50 5.61
C VAL A 105 -2.26 -2.00 7.04
N GLY A 106 -1.78 -0.77 7.20
CA GLY A 106 -1.64 -0.16 8.52
C GLY A 106 -2.98 0.20 9.14
N SER A 107 -3.80 0.95 8.42
CA SER A 107 -5.10 1.41 8.91
C SER A 107 -6.14 1.33 7.82
N SER A 108 -7.40 1.09 8.19
CA SER A 108 -8.50 1.18 7.23
C SER A 108 -8.86 2.64 6.95
N ASP A 109 -9.63 2.85 5.87
CA ASP A 109 -10.10 4.18 5.50
C ASP A 109 -10.92 4.75 6.66
N PRO A 110 -10.70 6.02 7.06
CA PRO A 110 -11.45 6.63 8.15
C PRO A 110 -12.94 6.84 7.84
N ASN A 111 -13.32 6.87 6.56
CA ASN A 111 -14.73 7.00 6.19
C ASN A 111 -15.45 5.66 6.36
N PRO A 112 -16.41 5.54 7.29
CA PRO A 112 -17.08 4.26 7.55
C PRO A 112 -17.87 3.72 6.35
N LEU A 113 -18.21 4.58 5.39
CA LEU A 113 -18.94 4.15 4.18
C LEU A 113 -18.05 3.39 3.20
N VAL A 114 -16.73 3.57 3.27
CA VAL A 114 -15.79 2.91 2.36
C VAL A 114 -14.80 2.00 3.08
N ALA A 115 -14.71 2.08 4.39
CA ALA A 115 -13.79 1.26 5.17
C ALA A 115 -13.98 -0.23 4.89
N GLY A 116 -12.90 -0.92 4.56
CA GLY A 116 -12.89 -2.35 4.28
C GLY A 116 -13.25 -2.75 2.85
N LYS A 117 -13.74 -1.82 2.03
CA LYS A 117 -14.14 -2.16 0.65
C LYS A 117 -12.95 -2.51 -0.23
N GLY A 118 -11.87 -1.73 -0.15
CA GLY A 118 -10.65 -2.01 -0.89
C GLY A 118 -10.04 -3.33 -0.48
N ILE A 119 -9.99 -3.57 0.82
CA ILE A 119 -9.46 -4.81 1.39
C ILE A 119 -10.28 -6.02 0.89
N ARG A 120 -11.60 -5.89 0.88
CA ARG A 120 -12.49 -6.98 0.42
C ARG A 120 -12.23 -7.31 -1.05
N ILE A 121 -12.09 -6.28 -1.90
CA ILE A 121 -11.84 -6.49 -3.32
C ILE A 121 -10.52 -7.26 -3.51
N LEU A 122 -9.48 -6.89 -2.78
CA LEU A 122 -8.20 -7.59 -2.87
C LEU A 122 -8.33 -9.06 -2.45
N LYS A 123 -9.02 -9.31 -1.33
CA LYS A 123 -9.24 -10.69 -0.85
C LYS A 123 -10.05 -11.51 -1.83
N ASP A 124 -11.09 -10.93 -2.42
CA ASP A 124 -11.95 -11.62 -3.38
C ASP A 124 -11.20 -12.04 -4.64
N HIS A 125 -10.08 -11.37 -4.95
CA HIS A 125 -9.24 -11.70 -6.09
C HIS A 125 -8.01 -12.53 -5.72
N GLY A 126 -8.00 -13.12 -4.52
CA GLY A 126 -6.97 -14.06 -4.12
C GLY A 126 -5.72 -13.46 -3.49
N ILE A 127 -5.74 -12.17 -3.19
CA ILE A 127 -4.60 -11.52 -2.52
C ILE A 127 -4.73 -11.73 -1.01
N GLU A 128 -3.62 -12.14 -0.37
CA GLU A 128 -3.56 -12.26 1.08
C GLU A 128 -3.46 -10.86 1.68
N VAL A 129 -4.37 -10.50 2.58
CA VAL A 129 -4.38 -9.18 3.20
C VAL A 129 -4.30 -9.29 4.72
N THR A 130 -3.37 -8.55 5.31
CA THR A 130 -3.24 -8.37 6.76
C THR A 130 -3.70 -6.95 7.08
N GLU A 131 -4.69 -6.84 7.98
CA GLU A 131 -5.29 -5.55 8.34
C GLU A 131 -4.81 -5.07 9.70
N ASN A 132 -4.92 -3.76 9.91
CA ASN A 132 -4.64 -3.11 11.20
C ASN A 132 -3.27 -3.49 11.76
N PHE A 133 -2.31 -3.48 10.88
CA PHE A 133 -0.94 -3.80 11.26
C PHE A 133 -0.22 -2.56 11.80
#